data_9957d8fe64fc2b6947b9e62346ec70de
#
_entry.id   9957d8fe64fc2b6947b9e62346ec70de
#
_cell.length_a   1.000
_cell.length_b   1.000
_cell.length_c   1.000
_cell.angle_alpha   90.00
_cell.angle_beta   90.00
_cell.angle_gamma   90.00
#
_symmetry.space_group_name_H-M   'P 1'
#
loop_
_entity.id
_entity.type
_entity.pdbx_description
1 polymer ?
#
loop_
_entity_poly.entity_id
_entity_poly.type
_entity_poly.pdbx_seq_one_letter_code
_entity_poly.pdbx_strand_id
1 'polypeptide(L)'
;MDGPLAGSVGTISGPPDFALLHDIAMPQKDQLCGAFWGALILSAYGRATGQEEVALMAGTVLAEGDPVGWLPPGATPRADYEVTMPVAANDTSAGTSAKGVARSIEDLSGGTLGVVPVAGPWSANSVLSLVEISAATAPGCVLVANLRTGHLWGSRPPARLLLDHLLGRTVSPPAPDWDCGHFLTIAGCVGGPGGALIILRDTYPQLGWDGYHLQPAAAVAAALDRGDGREGGVLCTCEAPEAGALAGRLGDAAFVLRHWDNGSPDGESGDHNG
;
A
#
# COMPACT_ATOMS: atom_id res chain seq x y z
N MET A 1 35.91 5.77 18.58
CA MET A 1 34.97 6.63 17.81
C MET A 1 33.94 5.68 17.23
N ASP A 2 32.93 5.39 18.03
CA ASP A 2 31.83 4.54 17.63
C ASP A 2 31.04 5.31 16.58
N GLY A 3 30.97 4.76 15.37
CA GLY A 3 30.36 5.42 14.23
C GLY A 3 28.86 5.63 14.43
N PRO A 4 28.30 6.76 13.94
CA PRO A 4 26.91 7.16 14.20
C PRO A 4 25.86 6.41 13.37
N LEU A 5 26.12 5.23 12.88
CA LEU A 5 25.23 4.45 12.02
C LEU A 5 24.95 3.03 12.54
N ALA A 6 24.82 2.86 13.83
CA ALA A 6 24.17 1.67 14.38
C ALA A 6 22.64 1.81 14.18
N GLY A 7 22.20 1.91 12.92
CA GLY A 7 20.80 1.87 12.56
C GLY A 7 20.34 0.42 12.48
N SER A 8 19.19 0.10 13.04
CA SER A 8 18.55 -1.17 12.77
C SER A 8 17.93 -1.10 11.37
N VAL A 9 18.34 -2.01 10.48
CA VAL A 9 17.57 -2.26 9.27
C VAL A 9 16.37 -3.10 9.69
N GLY A 10 15.19 -2.54 9.59
CA GLY A 10 13.95 -3.25 9.88
C GLY A 10 13.68 -4.33 8.84
N THR A 11 12.94 -5.33 9.24
CA THR A 11 12.60 -6.51 8.44
C THR A 11 11.89 -6.10 7.16
N ILE A 12 12.31 -6.66 6.03
CA ILE A 12 11.56 -6.58 4.78
C ILE A 12 10.37 -7.53 4.93
N SER A 13 9.14 -7.01 4.84
CA SER A 13 7.93 -7.80 4.93
C SER A 13 7.55 -8.39 3.57
N GLY A 14 7.00 -9.59 3.58
CA GLY A 14 6.45 -10.27 2.42
C GLY A 14 7.00 -11.68 2.23
N PRO A 15 6.30 -12.53 1.44
CA PRO A 15 6.74 -13.86 1.11
C PRO A 15 8.04 -13.85 0.27
N PRO A 16 8.77 -14.98 0.21
CA PRO A 16 9.89 -15.13 -0.72
C PRO A 16 9.49 -14.73 -2.15
N ASP A 17 10.43 -14.17 -2.90
CA ASP A 17 10.24 -13.74 -4.30
C ASP A 17 9.24 -12.59 -4.54
N PHE A 18 8.59 -12.05 -3.48
CA PHE A 18 7.61 -10.96 -3.65
C PHE A 18 8.20 -9.73 -4.37
N ALA A 19 9.46 -9.39 -4.09
CA ALA A 19 10.15 -8.29 -4.75
C ALA A 19 10.36 -8.58 -6.25
N LEU A 20 10.78 -9.80 -6.61
CA LEU A 20 10.95 -10.20 -8.00
C LEU A 20 9.63 -10.21 -8.77
N LEU A 21 8.57 -10.73 -8.15
CA LEU A 21 7.23 -10.71 -8.73
C LEU A 21 6.73 -9.29 -8.94
N HIS A 22 7.01 -8.37 -8.01
CA HIS A 22 6.69 -6.96 -8.14
C HIS A 22 7.39 -6.32 -9.34
N ASP A 23 8.70 -6.53 -9.49
CA ASP A 23 9.49 -5.97 -10.59
C ASP A 23 8.99 -6.48 -11.97
N ILE A 24 8.55 -7.73 -12.04
CA ILE A 24 7.98 -8.32 -13.27
C ILE A 24 6.56 -7.79 -13.56
N ALA A 25 5.75 -7.57 -12.53
CA ALA A 25 4.34 -7.20 -12.68
C ALA A 25 4.12 -5.72 -13.05
N MET A 26 5.09 -4.84 -12.72
CA MET A 26 4.97 -3.40 -12.99
C MET A 26 4.98 -3.06 -14.49
N PRO A 27 4.34 -1.94 -14.85
CA PRO A 27 3.44 -1.12 -14.06
C PRO A 27 2.03 -1.70 -13.96
N GLN A 28 1.25 -1.19 -13.01
CA GLN A 28 -0.19 -1.49 -12.93
C GLN A 28 -0.93 -1.10 -14.23
N LYS A 29 -2.09 -1.68 -14.48
CA LYS A 29 -3.08 -1.10 -15.42
C LYS A 29 -3.73 0.13 -14.78
N ASP A 30 -4.17 1.09 -15.59
CA ASP A 30 -4.69 2.36 -15.12
C ASP A 30 -5.80 2.16 -14.08
N GLN A 31 -5.75 2.94 -12.99
CA GLN A 31 -6.71 2.92 -11.89
C GLN A 31 -6.82 1.59 -11.12
N LEU A 32 -5.98 0.59 -11.38
CA LEU A 32 -6.02 -0.73 -10.73
C LEU A 32 -4.99 -0.91 -9.60
N CYS A 33 -4.55 0.16 -8.91
CA CYS A 33 -3.51 0.06 -7.89
C CYS A 33 -3.84 -0.96 -6.76
N GLY A 34 -5.05 -0.97 -6.25
CA GLY A 34 -5.48 -1.96 -5.25
C GLY A 34 -5.51 -3.38 -5.79
N ALA A 35 -6.04 -3.54 -7.00
CA ALA A 35 -6.12 -4.84 -7.68
C ALA A 35 -4.75 -5.38 -8.09
N PHE A 36 -3.80 -4.50 -8.47
CA PHE A 36 -2.41 -4.86 -8.72
C PHE A 36 -1.80 -5.57 -7.52
N TRP A 37 -1.93 -4.99 -6.32
CA TRP A 37 -1.40 -5.60 -5.11
C TRP A 37 -2.12 -6.90 -4.74
N GLY A 38 -3.44 -6.95 -4.91
CA GLY A 38 -4.20 -8.20 -4.69
C GLY A 38 -3.71 -9.32 -5.60
N ALA A 39 -3.55 -9.08 -6.90
CA ALA A 39 -3.05 -10.05 -7.86
C ALA A 39 -1.61 -10.48 -7.55
N LEU A 40 -0.75 -9.54 -7.18
CA LEU A 40 0.63 -9.83 -6.82
C LEU A 40 0.74 -10.70 -5.56
N ILE A 41 -0.05 -10.38 -4.53
CA ILE A 41 -0.12 -11.18 -3.30
C ILE A 41 -0.59 -12.60 -3.61
N LEU A 42 -1.70 -12.75 -4.33
CA LEU A 42 -2.22 -14.05 -4.72
C LEU A 42 -1.18 -14.86 -5.50
N SER A 43 -0.47 -14.23 -6.44
CA SER A 43 0.61 -14.86 -7.20
C SER A 43 1.76 -15.32 -6.31
N ALA A 44 2.17 -14.51 -5.32
CA ALA A 44 3.23 -14.85 -4.38
C ALA A 44 2.89 -16.04 -3.48
N TYR A 45 1.60 -16.26 -3.24
CA TYR A 45 1.09 -17.43 -2.54
C TYR A 45 0.63 -18.57 -3.47
N GLY A 46 1.09 -18.57 -4.73
CA GLY A 46 0.90 -19.64 -5.69
C GLY A 46 -0.47 -19.67 -6.39
N ARG A 47 -1.21 -18.55 -6.35
CA ARG A 47 -2.49 -18.35 -7.05
C ARG A 47 -2.32 -17.39 -8.22
N ALA A 48 -2.09 -17.90 -9.43
CA ALA A 48 -1.99 -17.07 -10.62
C ALA A 48 -3.33 -16.37 -10.90
N THR A 49 -3.34 -15.04 -10.76
CA THR A 49 -4.54 -14.21 -10.88
C THR A 49 -4.17 -12.89 -11.56
N GLY A 50 -5.00 -12.42 -12.50
CA GLY A 50 -4.81 -11.13 -13.18
C GLY A 50 -5.33 -9.94 -12.38
N GLN A 51 -4.83 -8.74 -12.70
CA GLN A 51 -5.28 -7.49 -12.05
C GLN A 51 -6.78 -7.27 -12.27
N GLU A 52 -7.30 -7.55 -13.47
CA GLU A 52 -8.72 -7.35 -13.78
C GLU A 52 -9.64 -8.32 -13.03
N GLU A 53 -9.22 -9.56 -12.83
CA GLU A 53 -9.99 -10.53 -12.06
C GLU A 53 -10.15 -10.06 -10.61
N VAL A 54 -9.04 -9.60 -10.01
CA VAL A 54 -9.08 -9.00 -8.67
C VAL A 54 -9.91 -7.73 -8.65
N ALA A 55 -9.79 -6.87 -9.68
CA ALA A 55 -10.54 -5.62 -9.78
C ALA A 55 -12.05 -5.87 -9.84
N LEU A 56 -12.50 -6.80 -10.68
CA LEU A 56 -13.92 -7.18 -10.79
C LEU A 56 -14.42 -7.74 -9.45
N MET A 57 -13.68 -8.64 -8.83
CA MET A 57 -14.05 -9.24 -7.54
C MET A 57 -14.07 -8.19 -6.42
N ALA A 58 -13.16 -7.21 -6.45
CA ALA A 58 -13.12 -6.10 -5.50
C ALA A 58 -14.23 -5.07 -5.71
N GLY A 59 -14.95 -5.13 -6.84
CA GLY A 59 -15.94 -4.13 -7.22
C GLY A 59 -15.33 -2.80 -7.66
N THR A 60 -14.16 -2.85 -8.29
CA THR A 60 -13.51 -1.66 -8.84
C THR A 60 -14.35 -1.01 -9.92
N VAL A 61 -14.49 0.31 -9.84
CA VAL A 61 -15.15 1.13 -10.83
C VAL A 61 -14.15 2.15 -11.36
N LEU A 62 -13.94 2.19 -12.67
CA LEU A 62 -13.04 3.16 -13.30
C LEU A 62 -13.71 4.55 -13.37
N ALA A 63 -12.92 5.61 -13.21
CA ALA A 63 -13.40 6.95 -13.52
C ALA A 63 -13.42 7.16 -15.05
N GLU A 64 -14.44 7.86 -15.54
CA GLU A 64 -14.48 8.34 -16.92
C GLU A 64 -13.50 9.51 -17.09
N GLY A 65 -12.77 9.55 -18.20
CA GLY A 65 -11.91 10.67 -18.55
C GLY A 65 -10.51 10.28 -19.01
N ASP A 66 -9.63 11.29 -19.13
CA ASP A 66 -8.26 11.10 -19.60
C ASP A 66 -7.38 10.58 -18.43
N PRO A 67 -6.84 9.36 -18.53
CA PRO A 67 -5.97 8.79 -17.48
C PRO A 67 -4.68 9.60 -17.27
N VAL A 68 -4.24 10.40 -18.24
CA VAL A 68 -3.00 11.19 -18.12
C VAL A 68 -3.01 12.11 -16.89
N GLY A 69 -4.18 12.64 -16.50
CA GLY A 69 -4.33 13.47 -15.31
C GLY A 69 -4.15 12.71 -13.98
N TRP A 70 -4.21 11.38 -14.00
CA TRP A 70 -4.14 10.54 -12.80
C TRP A 70 -2.85 9.72 -12.71
N LEU A 71 -1.99 9.81 -13.71
CA LEU A 71 -0.72 9.10 -13.74
C LEU A 71 0.39 9.90 -13.07
N PRO A 72 1.35 9.24 -12.42
CA PRO A 72 2.53 9.93 -11.96
C PRO A 72 3.38 10.42 -13.13
N PRO A 73 4.21 11.45 -12.94
CA PRO A 73 5.06 12.00 -13.99
C PRO A 73 5.93 10.94 -14.67
N GLY A 74 5.88 10.89 -16.00
CA GLY A 74 6.65 9.95 -16.81
C GLY A 74 6.06 8.56 -16.95
N ALA A 75 4.92 8.27 -16.36
CA ALA A 75 4.21 7.02 -16.59
C ALA A 75 3.48 7.04 -17.93
N THR A 76 3.40 5.87 -18.56
CA THR A 76 2.63 5.66 -19.79
C THR A 76 1.29 5.03 -19.44
N PRO A 77 0.17 5.51 -20.01
CA PRO A 77 -1.14 4.90 -19.81
C PRO A 77 -1.17 3.42 -20.18
N ARG A 78 -1.88 2.64 -19.38
CA ARG A 78 -2.12 1.21 -19.59
C ARG A 78 -3.62 0.90 -19.45
N ALA A 79 -4.39 1.27 -20.46
CA ALA A 79 -5.81 0.96 -20.56
C ALA A 79 -6.06 -0.32 -21.39
N ASP A 80 -5.09 -1.23 -21.42
CA ASP A 80 -5.10 -2.51 -22.13
C ASP A 80 -5.88 -3.59 -21.33
N TYR A 81 -7.12 -3.26 -20.91
CA TYR A 81 -7.97 -4.20 -20.20
C TYR A 81 -8.44 -5.32 -21.12
N GLU A 82 -8.34 -6.57 -20.63
CA GLU A 82 -8.81 -7.77 -21.34
C GLU A 82 -10.32 -8.02 -21.11
N VAL A 83 -10.91 -7.32 -20.15
CA VAL A 83 -12.32 -7.42 -19.78
C VAL A 83 -12.97 -6.04 -19.72
N THR A 84 -14.28 -6.00 -19.84
CA THR A 84 -15.05 -4.76 -19.69
C THR A 84 -15.13 -4.40 -18.20
N MET A 85 -14.50 -3.28 -17.81
CA MET A 85 -14.56 -2.75 -16.46
C MET A 85 -15.77 -1.83 -16.29
N PRO A 86 -16.43 -1.81 -15.12
CA PRO A 86 -17.42 -0.80 -14.79
C PRO A 86 -16.80 0.61 -14.80
N VAL A 87 -17.53 1.60 -15.31
CA VAL A 87 -17.09 3.00 -15.40
C VAL A 87 -18.12 3.90 -14.72
N ALA A 88 -17.66 4.77 -13.83
CA ALA A 88 -18.50 5.79 -13.19
C ALA A 88 -18.45 7.10 -13.96
N ALA A 89 -19.56 7.83 -13.97
CA ALA A 89 -19.68 9.12 -14.64
C ALA A 89 -18.87 10.26 -13.95
N ASN A 90 -18.26 9.99 -12.80
CA ASN A 90 -17.43 10.95 -12.07
C ASN A 90 -16.43 10.25 -11.15
N ASP A 91 -15.36 10.95 -10.78
CA ASP A 91 -14.25 10.45 -9.96
C ASP A 91 -14.66 10.12 -8.54
N THR A 92 -15.74 10.74 -8.00
CA THR A 92 -16.18 10.51 -6.62
C THR A 92 -16.89 9.18 -6.44
N SER A 93 -17.29 8.55 -7.55
CA SER A 93 -17.94 7.22 -7.59
C SER A 93 -17.01 6.15 -8.17
N ALA A 94 -15.71 6.47 -8.32
CA ALA A 94 -14.71 5.59 -8.92
C ALA A 94 -13.69 5.10 -7.88
N GLY A 95 -12.93 4.09 -8.24
CA GLY A 95 -11.86 3.53 -7.44
C GLY A 95 -12.12 2.12 -6.94
N THR A 96 -11.25 1.65 -6.06
CA THR A 96 -11.36 0.36 -5.38
C THR A 96 -11.39 0.58 -3.87
N SER A 97 -12.40 0.05 -3.18
CA SER A 97 -12.45 0.14 -1.73
C SER A 97 -11.45 -0.81 -1.07
N ALA A 98 -10.94 -0.45 0.10
CA ALA A 98 -10.07 -1.32 0.89
C ALA A 98 -10.76 -2.63 1.27
N LYS A 99 -12.05 -2.58 1.58
CA LYS A 99 -12.88 -3.75 1.86
C LYS A 99 -13.02 -4.68 0.63
N GLY A 100 -13.17 -4.08 -0.56
CA GLY A 100 -13.21 -4.82 -1.81
C GLY A 100 -11.89 -5.56 -2.09
N VAL A 101 -10.74 -4.89 -1.91
CA VAL A 101 -9.43 -5.54 -2.04
C VAL A 101 -9.25 -6.68 -1.05
N ALA A 102 -9.59 -6.47 0.23
CA ALA A 102 -9.50 -7.49 1.25
C ALA A 102 -10.33 -8.73 0.89
N ARG A 103 -11.61 -8.52 0.57
CA ARG A 103 -12.54 -9.59 0.17
C ARG A 103 -12.01 -10.35 -1.05
N SER A 104 -11.53 -9.65 -2.09
CA SER A 104 -11.03 -10.31 -3.29
C SER A 104 -9.83 -11.22 -3.01
N ILE A 105 -8.93 -10.82 -2.12
CA ILE A 105 -7.79 -11.64 -1.71
C ILE A 105 -8.27 -12.88 -0.95
N GLU A 106 -9.17 -12.73 0.01
CA GLU A 106 -9.70 -13.84 0.81
C GLU A 106 -10.48 -14.84 -0.06
N ASP A 107 -11.38 -14.35 -0.91
CA ASP A 107 -12.21 -15.21 -1.79
C ASP A 107 -11.35 -15.94 -2.83
N LEU A 108 -10.49 -15.22 -3.57
CA LEU A 108 -9.66 -15.80 -4.62
C LEU A 108 -8.55 -16.72 -4.08
N SER A 109 -8.13 -16.51 -2.83
CA SER A 109 -7.24 -17.46 -2.17
C SER A 109 -7.96 -18.73 -1.70
N GLY A 110 -9.29 -18.77 -1.74
CA GLY A 110 -10.10 -19.86 -1.17
C GLY A 110 -9.99 -19.92 0.36
N GLY A 111 -9.81 -18.75 1.00
CA GLY A 111 -9.69 -18.60 2.45
C GLY A 111 -8.33 -19.06 3.02
N THR A 112 -7.31 -19.29 2.16
CA THR A 112 -5.95 -19.62 2.64
C THR A 112 -5.17 -18.40 3.09
N LEU A 113 -5.57 -17.20 2.65
CA LEU A 113 -5.08 -15.93 3.13
C LEU A 113 -6.14 -15.23 3.99
N GLY A 114 -5.69 -14.50 4.99
CA GLY A 114 -6.51 -13.61 5.81
C GLY A 114 -6.00 -12.19 5.73
N VAL A 115 -6.92 -11.23 5.81
CA VAL A 115 -6.61 -9.80 5.76
C VAL A 115 -7.03 -9.12 7.05
N VAL A 116 -6.09 -8.51 7.75
CA VAL A 116 -6.35 -7.71 8.95
C VAL A 116 -6.34 -6.23 8.55
N PRO A 117 -7.50 -5.55 8.52
CA PRO A 117 -7.58 -4.14 8.20
C PRO A 117 -7.24 -3.28 9.40
N VAL A 118 -6.35 -2.29 9.21
CA VAL A 118 -5.89 -1.35 10.24
C VAL A 118 -6.22 0.07 9.80
N ALA A 119 -7.08 0.76 10.55
CA ALA A 119 -7.54 2.12 10.27
C ALA A 119 -6.85 3.21 11.11
N GLY A 120 -5.77 2.91 11.80
CA GLY A 120 -5.00 3.85 12.63
C GLY A 120 -5.04 3.48 14.11
N PRO A 121 -4.72 4.44 15.01
CA PRO A 121 -4.33 5.83 14.72
C PRO A 121 -2.95 5.97 14.08
N TRP A 122 -2.75 7.02 13.27
CA TRP A 122 -1.52 7.19 12.51
C TRP A 122 -0.57 8.21 13.14
N SER A 123 0.64 7.76 13.41
CA SER A 123 1.79 8.54 13.85
C SER A 123 3.07 7.86 13.33
N ALA A 124 4.20 8.55 13.35
CA ALA A 124 5.47 7.94 12.99
C ALA A 124 5.73 6.65 13.79
N ASN A 125 5.45 6.67 15.09
CA ASN A 125 5.65 5.51 15.96
C ASN A 125 4.67 4.37 15.65
N SER A 126 3.39 4.66 15.38
CA SER A 126 2.43 3.60 15.03
C SER A 126 2.77 2.94 13.71
N VAL A 127 3.24 3.68 12.70
CA VAL A 127 3.70 3.09 11.43
C VAL A 127 4.88 2.14 11.66
N LEU A 128 5.85 2.53 12.48
CA LEU A 128 6.98 1.66 12.84
C LEU A 128 6.53 0.42 13.62
N SER A 129 5.68 0.61 14.64
CA SER A 129 5.12 -0.50 15.42
C SER A 129 4.33 -1.48 14.55
N LEU A 130 3.57 -0.99 13.57
CA LEU A 130 2.87 -1.85 12.62
C LEU A 130 3.84 -2.74 11.85
N VAL A 131 4.92 -2.18 11.32
CA VAL A 131 5.96 -2.95 10.59
C VAL A 131 6.61 -3.99 11.50
N GLU A 132 7.00 -3.60 12.72
CA GLU A 132 7.67 -4.47 13.68
C GLU A 132 6.76 -5.62 14.17
N ILE A 133 5.51 -5.31 14.53
CA ILE A 133 4.53 -6.30 14.99
C ILE A 133 4.22 -7.30 13.87
N SER A 134 3.99 -6.80 12.67
CA SER A 134 3.67 -7.65 11.51
C SER A 134 4.84 -8.59 11.18
N ALA A 135 6.06 -8.07 11.12
CA ALA A 135 7.25 -8.86 10.83
C ALA A 135 7.54 -9.93 11.91
N ALA A 136 7.26 -9.62 13.17
CA ALA A 136 7.48 -10.54 14.29
C ALA A 136 6.38 -11.61 14.42
N THR A 137 5.16 -11.31 13.99
CA THR A 137 3.99 -12.19 14.18
C THR A 137 3.68 -13.02 12.94
N ALA A 138 3.81 -12.43 11.76
CA ALA A 138 3.54 -13.06 10.46
C ALA A 138 4.64 -12.63 9.47
N PRO A 139 5.81 -13.28 9.44
CA PRO A 139 6.97 -12.85 8.64
C PRO A 139 6.71 -12.75 7.13
N GLY A 140 5.75 -13.52 6.61
CA GLY A 140 5.27 -13.45 5.23
C GLY A 140 4.25 -12.34 4.96
N CYS A 141 3.86 -11.56 5.96
CA CYS A 141 2.81 -10.56 5.83
C CYS A 141 3.17 -9.47 4.82
N VAL A 142 2.21 -9.12 3.96
CA VAL A 142 2.29 -7.99 3.03
C VAL A 142 1.42 -6.86 3.56
N LEU A 143 2.01 -5.68 3.73
CA LEU A 143 1.34 -4.49 4.24
C LEU A 143 0.93 -3.59 3.07
N VAL A 144 -0.32 -3.66 2.65
CA VAL A 144 -0.88 -2.82 1.57
C VAL A 144 -1.48 -1.56 2.16
N ALA A 145 -0.82 -0.44 1.98
CA ALA A 145 -1.27 0.87 2.46
C ALA A 145 -2.12 1.57 1.41
N ASN A 146 -3.26 2.09 1.83
CA ASN A 146 -4.08 3.04 1.05
C ASN A 146 -3.93 4.42 1.67
N LEU A 147 -3.37 5.36 0.93
CA LEU A 147 -2.95 6.65 1.43
C LEU A 147 -3.09 7.77 0.38
N ARG A 148 -2.84 9.03 0.77
CA ARG A 148 -2.74 10.15 -0.15
C ARG A 148 -1.29 10.50 -0.42
N THR A 149 -0.84 10.36 -1.67
CA THR A 149 0.57 10.53 -2.07
C THR A 149 1.07 11.96 -1.90
N GLY A 150 0.20 12.97 -1.93
CA GLY A 150 0.55 14.38 -1.74
C GLY A 150 1.18 14.73 -0.38
N HIS A 151 1.13 13.82 0.61
CA HIS A 151 1.82 13.98 1.89
C HIS A 151 3.20 13.30 1.94
N LEU A 152 3.55 12.53 0.93
CA LEU A 152 4.87 11.90 0.83
C LEU A 152 5.91 12.91 0.33
N TRP A 153 7.17 12.64 0.61
CA TRP A 153 8.27 13.33 -0.05
C TRP A 153 8.36 12.91 -1.51
N GLY A 154 8.93 13.75 -2.37
CA GLY A 154 9.30 13.35 -3.73
C GLY A 154 10.10 12.05 -3.68
N SER A 155 9.79 11.11 -4.57
CA SER A 155 10.22 9.71 -4.48
C SER A 155 11.73 9.50 -4.68
N ARG A 156 12.44 10.49 -5.23
CA ARG A 156 13.91 10.47 -5.46
C ARG A 156 14.63 11.58 -4.71
N PRO A 157 14.54 11.65 -3.37
CA PRO A 157 15.27 12.67 -2.63
C PRO A 157 16.79 12.41 -2.72
N PRO A 158 17.63 13.46 -2.63
CA PRO A 158 19.06 13.29 -2.51
C PRO A 158 19.42 12.40 -1.31
N ALA A 159 20.37 11.48 -1.47
CA ALA A 159 20.79 10.56 -0.40
C ALA A 159 21.24 11.31 0.88
N ARG A 160 21.85 12.49 0.73
CA ARG A 160 22.23 13.33 1.87
C ARG A 160 21.02 13.75 2.70
N LEU A 161 19.89 14.05 2.07
CA LEU A 161 18.68 14.48 2.76
C LEU A 161 18.11 13.32 3.60
N LEU A 162 18.13 12.10 3.08
CA LEU A 162 17.74 10.88 3.82
C LEU A 162 18.67 10.64 5.02
N LEU A 163 19.99 10.78 4.84
CA LEU A 163 20.96 10.68 5.92
C LEU A 163 20.76 11.76 6.98
N ASP A 164 20.55 13.01 6.57
CA ASP A 164 20.32 14.11 7.50
C ASP A 164 19.04 13.87 8.31
N HIS A 165 17.97 13.33 7.71
CA HIS A 165 16.77 12.91 8.42
C HIS A 165 17.06 11.80 9.45
N LEU A 166 17.76 10.73 9.05
CA LEU A 166 18.13 9.63 9.96
C LEU A 166 19.00 10.11 11.13
N LEU A 167 19.79 11.16 10.94
CA LEU A 167 20.61 11.78 11.97
C LEU A 167 19.86 12.82 12.82
N GLY A 168 18.56 13.04 12.59
CA GLY A 168 17.74 14.01 13.32
C GLY A 168 18.04 15.46 12.97
N ARG A 169 18.65 15.72 11.81
CA ARG A 169 18.90 17.10 11.35
C ARG A 169 17.63 17.66 10.71
N THR A 170 17.46 18.98 10.83
CA THR A 170 16.38 19.67 10.14
C THR A 170 16.59 19.59 8.63
N VAL A 171 15.57 19.10 7.92
CA VAL A 171 15.57 18.97 6.46
C VAL A 171 14.33 19.66 5.89
N SER A 172 14.45 20.22 4.68
CA SER A 172 13.30 20.69 3.92
C SER A 172 12.79 19.55 3.06
N PRO A 173 11.53 19.10 3.24
CA PRO A 173 10.99 18.01 2.46
C PRO A 173 10.92 18.38 0.97
N PRO A 174 11.34 17.51 0.05
CA PRO A 174 11.10 17.73 -1.38
C PRO A 174 9.59 17.62 -1.65
N ALA A 175 9.12 18.44 -2.60
CA ALA A 175 7.72 18.40 -3.02
C ALA A 175 7.33 16.99 -3.48
N PRO A 176 6.10 16.56 -3.22
CA PRO A 176 5.60 15.28 -3.72
C PRO A 176 5.58 15.27 -5.26
N ASP A 177 5.86 14.11 -5.85
CA ASP A 177 5.82 13.96 -7.31
C ASP A 177 4.38 13.92 -7.84
N TRP A 178 3.44 13.51 -7.00
CA TRP A 178 2.08 13.17 -7.38
C TRP A 178 1.13 13.32 -6.19
N ASP A 179 -0.14 13.67 -6.41
CA ASP A 179 -1.12 13.84 -5.35
C ASP A 179 -2.45 13.15 -5.70
N CYS A 180 -2.61 11.93 -5.24
CA CYS A 180 -3.85 11.15 -5.41
C CYS A 180 -4.05 10.17 -4.26
N GLY A 181 -5.24 9.57 -4.19
CA GLY A 181 -5.47 8.37 -3.39
C GLY A 181 -4.83 7.16 -4.08
N HIS A 182 -3.99 6.42 -3.38
CA HIS A 182 -3.21 5.35 -3.99
C HIS A 182 -2.99 4.16 -3.05
N PHE A 183 -2.87 2.97 -3.64
CA PHE A 183 -2.44 1.77 -2.94
C PHE A 183 -0.98 1.47 -3.27
N LEU A 184 -0.18 1.29 -2.24
CA LEU A 184 1.22 0.88 -2.31
C LEU A 184 1.55 -0.08 -1.16
N THR A 185 2.75 -0.66 -1.12
CA THR A 185 3.12 -1.54 -0.01
C THR A 185 4.23 -0.97 0.86
N ILE A 186 4.14 -1.24 2.15
CA ILE A 186 5.21 -1.00 3.12
C ILE A 186 6.08 -2.26 3.16
N ALA A 187 7.35 -2.12 2.73
CA ALA A 187 8.28 -3.24 2.61
C ALA A 187 9.20 -3.39 3.85
N GLY A 188 9.26 -2.38 4.69
CA GLY A 188 10.12 -2.38 5.87
C GLY A 188 10.49 -0.97 6.30
N CYS A 189 11.48 -0.86 7.17
CA CYS A 189 11.98 0.41 7.67
C CYS A 189 13.49 0.41 7.89
N VAL A 190 14.06 1.61 7.92
CA VAL A 190 15.45 1.86 8.29
C VAL A 190 15.46 2.88 9.43
N GLY A 191 15.94 2.49 10.60
CA GLY A 191 16.05 3.35 11.76
C GLY A 191 17.40 4.07 11.83
N GLY A 192 17.40 5.30 12.31
CA GLY A 192 18.58 6.08 12.68
C GLY A 192 18.41 6.73 14.03
N PRO A 193 19.46 7.39 14.58
CA PRO A 193 19.42 7.99 15.90
C PRO A 193 18.43 9.15 16.05
N GLY A 194 17.97 9.75 14.95
CA GLY A 194 17.09 10.91 14.98
C GLY A 194 15.78 10.73 14.18
N GLY A 195 15.59 9.58 13.53
CA GLY A 195 14.39 9.33 12.75
C GLY A 195 14.40 7.96 12.08
N ALA A 196 13.31 7.65 11.38
CA ALA A 196 13.19 6.43 10.61
C ALA A 196 12.61 6.69 9.22
N LEU A 197 13.05 5.90 8.26
CA LEU A 197 12.55 5.85 6.90
C LEU A 197 11.77 4.55 6.70
N ILE A 198 10.62 4.66 6.10
CA ILE A 198 9.81 3.54 5.63
C ILE A 198 10.20 3.23 4.19
N ILE A 199 10.40 1.97 3.89
CA ILE A 199 10.64 1.47 2.53
C ILE A 199 9.27 1.20 1.92
N LEU A 200 8.92 1.95 0.87
CA LEU A 200 7.70 1.77 0.11
C LEU A 200 8.01 1.09 -1.22
N ARG A 201 7.08 0.23 -1.67
CA ARG A 201 7.01 -0.25 -3.06
C ARG A 201 5.79 0.35 -3.71
N ASP A 202 5.97 0.93 -4.88
CA ASP A 202 4.93 1.54 -5.67
C ASP A 202 4.59 0.66 -6.88
N THR A 203 3.48 0.92 -7.52
CA THR A 203 3.01 0.21 -8.71
C THR A 203 3.60 0.76 -10.01
N TYR A 204 4.35 1.85 -9.93
CA TYR A 204 4.97 2.53 -11.05
C TYR A 204 6.50 2.57 -10.92
N PRO A 205 7.27 2.01 -11.89
CA PRO A 205 8.72 2.02 -11.87
C PRO A 205 9.34 3.42 -12.02
N GLN A 206 8.54 4.41 -12.46
CA GLN A 206 8.95 5.82 -12.57
C GLN A 206 9.14 6.48 -11.20
N LEU A 207 8.45 5.99 -10.15
CA LEU A 207 8.57 6.51 -8.79
C LEU A 207 9.76 5.88 -8.07
N GLY A 208 10.56 6.70 -7.44
CA GLY A 208 11.73 6.26 -6.71
C GLY A 208 12.76 5.53 -7.58
N TRP A 209 13.34 4.47 -7.05
CA TRP A 209 14.30 3.59 -7.74
C TRP A 209 13.55 2.31 -8.14
N ASP A 210 13.10 2.26 -9.38
CA ASP A 210 12.31 1.15 -9.95
C ASP A 210 11.10 0.75 -9.06
N GLY A 211 10.28 1.76 -8.69
CA GLY A 211 9.12 1.57 -7.84
C GLY A 211 9.43 1.53 -6.33
N TYR A 212 10.69 1.61 -5.91
CA TYR A 212 11.06 1.66 -4.49
C TYR A 212 11.43 3.07 -4.08
N HIS A 213 10.88 3.55 -2.97
CA HIS A 213 11.27 4.84 -2.42
C HIS A 213 11.26 4.86 -0.89
N LEU A 214 12.06 5.75 -0.33
CA LEU A 214 12.24 5.90 1.11
C LEU A 214 11.51 7.14 1.60
N GLN A 215 10.64 6.96 2.59
CA GLN A 215 9.80 8.02 3.13
C GLN A 215 9.97 8.15 4.63
N PRO A 216 10.07 9.35 5.21
CA PRO A 216 10.01 9.50 6.66
C PRO A 216 8.75 8.86 7.23
N ALA A 217 8.86 8.17 8.36
CA ALA A 217 7.71 7.55 9.01
C ALA A 217 6.58 8.55 9.31
N ALA A 218 6.93 9.80 9.62
CA ALA A 218 5.97 10.88 9.83
C ALA A 218 5.22 11.28 8.54
N ALA A 219 5.88 11.26 7.38
CA ALA A 219 5.26 11.53 6.09
C ALA A 219 4.28 10.41 5.71
N VAL A 220 4.65 9.15 5.94
CA VAL A 220 3.75 8.01 5.73
C VAL A 220 2.54 8.08 6.66
N ALA A 221 2.73 8.44 7.92
CA ALA A 221 1.64 8.64 8.87
C ALA A 221 0.66 9.74 8.40
N ALA A 222 1.18 10.89 7.97
CA ALA A 222 0.36 11.97 7.42
C ALA A 222 -0.38 11.55 6.13
N ALA A 223 0.27 10.77 5.28
CA ALA A 223 -0.33 10.22 4.07
C ALA A 223 -1.47 9.23 4.37
N LEU A 224 -1.36 8.43 5.41
CA LEU A 224 -2.40 7.52 5.90
C LEU A 224 -3.56 8.26 6.58
N ASP A 225 -3.28 9.36 7.28
CA ASP A 225 -4.31 10.22 7.90
C ASP A 225 -5.10 11.03 6.86
N ARG A 226 -4.52 11.25 5.68
CA ARG A 226 -5.07 11.87 4.46
C ARG A 226 -5.46 13.35 4.59
N GLY A 227 -6.27 13.75 5.54
CA GLY A 227 -6.69 15.14 5.71
C GLY A 227 -7.66 15.70 4.65
N ASP A 228 -8.16 14.86 3.74
CA ASP A 228 -9.08 15.21 2.64
C ASP A 228 -10.53 14.80 2.92
N GLY A 229 -10.86 14.48 4.16
CA GLY A 229 -12.18 14.00 4.57
C GLY A 229 -12.44 12.51 4.28
N ARG A 230 -11.45 11.82 3.72
CA ARG A 230 -11.43 10.37 3.51
C ARG A 230 -10.50 9.73 4.52
N GLU A 231 -10.61 8.44 4.70
CA GLU A 231 -9.73 7.68 5.58
C GLU A 231 -8.67 6.91 4.77
N GLY A 232 -7.51 6.73 5.37
CA GLY A 232 -6.49 5.80 4.89
C GLY A 232 -6.24 4.68 5.89
N GLY A 233 -5.52 3.66 5.46
CA GLY A 233 -5.25 2.51 6.32
C GLY A 233 -4.31 1.51 5.68
N VAL A 234 -4.10 0.39 6.37
CA VAL A 234 -3.23 -0.69 5.91
C VAL A 234 -3.96 -2.03 5.98
N LEU A 235 -3.97 -2.77 4.90
CA LEU A 235 -4.40 -4.17 4.85
C LEU A 235 -3.16 -5.04 5.12
N CYS A 236 -3.14 -5.73 6.26
CA CYS A 236 -2.10 -6.69 6.61
C CYS A 236 -2.53 -8.07 6.11
N THR A 237 -1.95 -8.53 5.02
CA THR A 237 -2.30 -9.81 4.38
C THR A 237 -1.26 -10.86 4.70
N CYS A 238 -1.69 -11.99 5.27
CA CYS A 238 -0.83 -13.13 5.63
C CYS A 238 -1.60 -14.45 5.47
N GLU A 239 -0.96 -15.56 5.78
CA GLU A 239 -1.67 -16.83 5.84
C GLU A 239 -2.80 -16.80 6.88
N ALA A 240 -3.95 -17.37 6.56
CA ALA A 240 -5.15 -17.29 7.41
C ALA A 240 -4.92 -17.76 8.87
N PRO A 241 -4.10 -18.78 9.16
CA PRO A 241 -3.78 -19.15 10.54
C PRO A 241 -3.04 -18.07 11.35
N GLU A 242 -2.28 -17.19 10.67
CA GLU A 242 -1.51 -16.11 11.32
C GLU A 242 -2.35 -14.86 11.58
N ALA A 243 -3.41 -14.64 10.77
CA ALA A 243 -4.22 -13.42 10.80
C ALA A 243 -4.85 -13.16 12.18
N GLY A 244 -5.32 -14.20 12.86
CA GLY A 244 -5.89 -14.07 14.21
C GLY A 244 -4.87 -13.62 15.26
N ALA A 245 -3.66 -14.19 15.22
CA ALA A 245 -2.58 -13.81 16.11
C ALA A 245 -2.10 -12.38 15.84
N LEU A 246 -1.99 -12.00 14.55
CA LEU A 246 -1.63 -10.65 14.13
C LEU A 246 -2.68 -9.63 14.61
N ALA A 247 -3.97 -9.90 14.40
CA ALA A 247 -5.06 -9.05 14.87
C ALA A 247 -5.01 -8.85 16.40
N GLY A 248 -4.79 -9.93 17.16
CA GLY A 248 -4.62 -9.83 18.62
C GLY A 248 -3.47 -8.92 19.02
N ARG A 249 -2.29 -9.08 18.42
CA ARG A 249 -1.11 -8.27 18.71
C ARG A 249 -1.29 -6.81 18.33
N LEU A 250 -1.94 -6.53 17.21
CA LEU A 250 -2.24 -5.17 16.78
C LEU A 250 -3.29 -4.51 17.69
N GLY A 251 -4.31 -5.27 18.13
CA GLY A 251 -5.28 -4.79 19.10
C GLY A 251 -4.65 -4.45 20.45
N ASP A 252 -3.73 -5.29 20.96
CA ASP A 252 -2.97 -5.03 22.19
C ASP A 252 -2.11 -3.75 22.07
N ALA A 253 -1.64 -3.44 20.87
CA ALA A 253 -0.91 -2.21 20.55
C ALA A 253 -1.84 -1.00 20.27
N ALA A 254 -3.12 -1.12 20.57
CA ALA A 254 -4.15 -0.08 20.43
C ALA A 254 -4.43 0.38 18.99
N PHE A 255 -4.17 -0.47 18.00
CA PHE A 255 -4.64 -0.21 16.65
C PHE A 255 -6.15 -0.44 16.52
N VAL A 256 -6.78 0.39 15.68
CA VAL A 256 -8.20 0.26 15.33
C VAL A 256 -8.33 -0.70 14.16
N LEU A 257 -8.88 -1.89 14.42
CA LEU A 257 -9.02 -2.95 13.42
C LEU A 257 -10.42 -2.88 12.78
N ARG A 258 -10.50 -2.19 11.66
CA ARG A 258 -11.69 -2.08 10.82
C ARG A 258 -11.31 -1.66 9.41
N HIS A 259 -12.18 -1.90 8.46
CA HIS A 259 -12.10 -1.23 7.17
C HIS A 259 -12.37 0.26 7.31
N TRP A 260 -11.92 1.04 6.33
CA TRP A 260 -12.04 2.50 6.29
C TRP A 260 -12.67 2.95 4.98
N ASP A 261 -13.30 4.12 5.03
CA ASP A 261 -13.86 4.77 3.85
C ASP A 261 -12.78 5.58 3.13
N ASN A 262 -12.27 5.05 2.03
CA ASN A 262 -11.31 5.74 1.17
C ASN A 262 -11.99 6.57 0.07
N GLY A 263 -13.33 6.66 0.08
CA GLY A 263 -14.14 7.37 -0.90
C GLY A 263 -14.44 6.56 -2.17
N SER A 264 -14.02 5.30 -2.24
CA SER A 264 -14.37 4.41 -3.36
C SER A 264 -15.62 3.61 -3.04
N PRO A 265 -16.44 3.26 -4.04
CA PRO A 265 -17.65 2.48 -3.80
C PRO A 265 -17.32 1.09 -3.23
N ASP A 266 -18.06 0.67 -2.22
CA ASP A 266 -18.10 -0.75 -1.83
C ASP A 266 -18.90 -1.48 -2.91
N GLY A 267 -18.23 -2.25 -3.76
CA GLY A 267 -18.91 -3.09 -4.73
C GLY A 267 -19.89 -4.01 -4.00
N GLU A 268 -21.19 -3.75 -4.13
CA GLU A 268 -22.20 -4.67 -3.64
C GLU A 268 -21.97 -6.02 -4.33
N SER A 269 -21.85 -7.08 -3.54
CA SER A 269 -22.00 -8.43 -4.07
C SER A 269 -23.39 -8.49 -4.69
N GLY A 270 -23.47 -8.44 -6.02
CA GLY A 270 -24.71 -8.67 -6.72
C GLY A 270 -25.23 -10.02 -6.26
N ASP A 271 -26.32 -10.02 -5.48
CA ASP A 271 -27.16 -11.18 -5.27
C ASP A 271 -27.64 -11.61 -6.65
N HIS A 272 -26.89 -12.52 -7.27
CA HIS A 272 -27.41 -13.29 -8.40
C HIS A 272 -28.41 -14.31 -7.88
N ASN A 273 -29.56 -13.80 -7.37
CA ASN A 273 -30.78 -14.57 -7.27
C ASN A 273 -31.50 -14.43 -8.62
N GLY A 274 -31.37 -15.42 -9.46
CA GLY A 274 -32.10 -15.60 -10.71
C GLY A 274 -32.09 -17.04 -11.09
#